data_65dc2b6ec0880c0af6704544f2ae7c20
#
_entry.id   65dc2b6ec0880c0af6704544f2ae7c20
#
_cell.length_a   1.000
_cell.length_b   1.000
_cell.length_c   1.000
_cell.angle_alpha   90.00
_cell.angle_beta   90.00
_cell.angle_gamma   90.00
#
_symmetry.space_group_name_H-M   'P 1'
#
loop_
_entity.id
_entity.type
_entity.pdbx_description
1 polymer ?
#
loop_
_entity_poly.entity_id
_entity_poly.type
_entity_poly.pdbx_seq_one_letter_code
_entity_poly.pdbx_strand_id
1 'polypeptide(L)'
;MRILFAAVALAAVASPARALAQPGDGADFLPQAKEFYRVVACGGSDPLPANVDAPTVDKHCAEMAKRYAHFTESYITPAQAFFAKLRPANLPTTVVYPFGGGDLSSALVVFPDATEITTISLEAPGDVRAIDTIKSAQLGTDLGTIGRDIRRLYRSAHSTTKSLQAAAYSELPGSLMFALAGLAVFDFEPVSLRYFDINTDGTLAYLSNEELDRRVTAVQSTHKTKKRFDVRKHYWLEMESVFSNVEIRYRPRRDPKAPLRTYRHILANLDDAHMTADDRVLDHLRAKGKVSVMTKAASFLLWYDDFSQIRDYLLKHMAWMISDASGIPPSYAGPAGFEQTTYGVFTGPYFIQDRNNTRGQFIKLWKTQPLRELPFRFGYPDENKQNHLLVTQPRSTPPAKP
;
A
#
# COMPACT_ATOMS: atom_id res chain seq x y z
N MET A 1 39.54 -1.90 -57.79
CA MET A 1 39.04 -0.97 -56.76
C MET A 1 38.16 -1.80 -55.81
N ARG A 2 38.70 -2.28 -54.68
CA ARG A 2 37.97 -3.13 -53.71
C ARG A 2 37.49 -2.25 -52.59
N ILE A 3 36.14 -2.17 -52.41
CA ILE A 3 35.47 -1.45 -51.34
C ILE A 3 35.39 -2.39 -50.16
N LEU A 4 36.09 -2.06 -49.04
CA LEU A 4 35.93 -2.71 -47.74
C LEU A 4 34.68 -2.12 -47.05
N PHE A 5 33.72 -2.95 -46.73
CA PHE A 5 32.66 -2.61 -45.79
C PHE A 5 33.16 -2.92 -44.37
N ALA A 6 33.30 -1.88 -43.55
CA ALA A 6 33.55 -2.02 -42.13
C ALA A 6 32.21 -2.22 -41.42
N ALA A 7 31.99 -3.39 -40.85
CA ALA A 7 30.85 -3.66 -39.96
C ALA A 7 31.13 -3.06 -38.59
N VAL A 8 30.36 -2.06 -38.18
CA VAL A 8 30.37 -1.53 -36.83
C VAL A 8 29.47 -2.41 -35.97
N ALA A 9 30.10 -3.22 -35.12
CA ALA A 9 29.37 -3.97 -34.09
C ALA A 9 28.96 -3.03 -32.96
N LEU A 10 27.66 -2.75 -32.83
CA LEU A 10 27.10 -2.13 -31.65
C LEU A 10 27.13 -3.15 -30.49
N ALA A 11 28.06 -2.97 -29.57
CA ALA A 11 28.06 -3.68 -28.29
C ALA A 11 26.92 -3.09 -27.43
N ALA A 12 25.84 -3.83 -27.27
CA ALA A 12 24.81 -3.54 -26.27
C ALA A 12 25.45 -3.70 -24.89
N VAL A 13 25.69 -2.59 -24.21
CA VAL A 13 26.09 -2.59 -22.80
C VAL A 13 24.85 -2.99 -21.99
N ALA A 14 24.73 -4.29 -21.70
CA ALA A 14 23.80 -4.78 -20.74
C ALA A 14 24.22 -4.23 -19.36
N SER A 15 23.50 -3.23 -18.85
CA SER A 15 23.62 -2.84 -17.45
C SER A 15 23.33 -4.07 -16.59
N PRO A 16 24.22 -4.43 -15.64
CA PRO A 16 23.93 -5.53 -14.75
C PRO A 16 22.66 -5.19 -13.97
N ALA A 17 21.62 -6.00 -14.14
CA ALA A 17 20.47 -5.98 -13.24
C ALA A 17 21.06 -6.19 -11.83
N ARG A 18 21.02 -5.13 -11.00
CA ARG A 18 21.43 -5.21 -9.61
C ARG A 18 20.59 -6.31 -8.97
N ALA A 19 21.21 -7.40 -8.60
CA ALA A 19 20.55 -8.47 -7.87
C ALA A 19 19.96 -7.84 -6.61
N LEU A 20 18.62 -7.83 -6.53
CA LEU A 20 17.92 -7.49 -5.29
C LEU A 20 18.51 -8.39 -4.21
N ALA A 21 18.93 -7.80 -3.09
CA ALA A 21 19.59 -8.51 -2.00
C ALA A 21 18.90 -9.85 -1.73
N GLN A 22 19.65 -10.92 -1.74
CA GLN A 22 19.19 -12.22 -1.26
C GLN A 22 18.67 -12.01 0.17
N PRO A 23 17.59 -12.68 0.61
CA PRO A 23 17.12 -12.56 1.98
C PRO A 23 18.23 -13.01 2.91
N GLY A 24 19.03 -12.05 3.40
CA GLY A 24 20.03 -12.29 4.44
C GLY A 24 19.32 -12.54 5.79
N ASP A 25 20.05 -12.97 6.74
CA ASP A 25 19.85 -13.50 8.08
C ASP A 25 18.77 -12.91 9.00
N GLY A 26 17.76 -12.16 8.51
CA GLY A 26 16.66 -11.62 9.30
C GLY A 26 15.69 -12.70 9.79
N ALA A 27 15.06 -12.45 10.94
CA ALA A 27 14.06 -13.34 11.51
C ALA A 27 12.82 -13.45 10.59
N ASP A 28 12.30 -14.66 10.42
CA ASP A 28 11.03 -14.91 9.74
C ASP A 28 9.93 -15.22 10.77
N PHE A 29 8.94 -14.35 10.82
CA PHE A 29 7.79 -14.42 11.73
C PHE A 29 6.58 -15.09 11.08
N LEU A 30 6.81 -16.01 10.14
CA LEU A 30 5.74 -16.75 9.48
C LEU A 30 4.78 -17.46 10.44
N PRO A 31 5.25 -18.11 11.53
CA PRO A 31 4.33 -18.73 12.48
C PRO A 31 3.30 -17.74 13.04
N GLN A 32 3.76 -16.60 13.58
CA GLN A 32 2.89 -15.56 14.14
C GLN A 32 1.99 -14.92 13.06
N ALA A 33 2.53 -14.74 11.86
CA ALA A 33 1.75 -14.23 10.72
C ALA A 33 0.60 -15.18 10.36
N LYS A 34 0.82 -16.49 10.37
CA LYS A 34 -0.22 -17.51 10.13
C LYS A 34 -1.26 -17.52 11.24
N GLU A 35 -0.86 -17.36 12.48
CA GLU A 35 -1.78 -17.29 13.61
C GLU A 35 -2.69 -16.05 13.48
N PHE A 36 -2.15 -14.86 13.21
CA PHE A 36 -2.98 -13.69 12.93
C PHE A 36 -3.82 -13.83 11.66
N TYR A 37 -3.27 -14.44 10.63
CA TYR A 37 -4.01 -14.72 9.41
C TYR A 37 -5.22 -15.62 9.71
N ARG A 38 -5.08 -16.61 10.62
CA ARG A 38 -6.19 -17.47 11.07
C ARG A 38 -7.16 -16.73 11.98
N VAL A 39 -6.65 -15.99 12.98
CA VAL A 39 -7.47 -15.38 14.04
C VAL A 39 -8.20 -14.12 13.56
N VAL A 40 -7.52 -13.24 12.83
CA VAL A 40 -8.06 -11.92 12.43
C VAL A 40 -8.58 -11.92 11.01
N ALA A 41 -7.80 -12.44 10.07
CA ALA A 41 -8.18 -12.48 8.66
C ALA A 41 -9.07 -13.68 8.30
N CYS A 42 -9.22 -14.64 9.21
CA CYS A 42 -10.03 -15.84 9.03
C CYS A 42 -9.61 -16.68 7.82
N GLY A 43 -8.34 -16.61 7.47
CA GLY A 43 -7.72 -17.39 6.41
C GLY A 43 -7.05 -18.66 6.95
N GLY A 44 -6.74 -19.60 6.04
CA GLY A 44 -6.06 -20.84 6.41
C GLY A 44 -6.89 -21.81 7.24
N SER A 45 -6.25 -22.91 7.62
CA SER A 45 -6.84 -23.98 8.46
C SER A 45 -5.89 -24.39 9.59
N ASP A 46 -4.85 -23.60 9.84
CA ASP A 46 -3.89 -23.86 10.93
C ASP A 46 -4.61 -23.88 12.29
N PRO A 47 -4.13 -24.66 13.27
CA PRO A 47 -4.67 -24.64 14.63
C PRO A 47 -4.65 -23.24 15.22
N LEU A 48 -5.62 -22.93 16.07
CA LEU A 48 -5.61 -21.68 16.83
C LEU A 48 -4.52 -21.72 17.92
N PRO A 49 -3.89 -20.57 18.23
CA PRO A 49 -3.00 -20.47 19.39
C PRO A 49 -3.71 -20.89 20.68
N ALA A 50 -2.98 -21.54 21.58
CA ALA A 50 -3.55 -22.08 22.84
C ALA A 50 -4.13 -21.00 23.78
N ASN A 51 -3.65 -19.77 23.67
CA ASN A 51 -4.11 -18.60 24.43
C ASN A 51 -5.34 -17.90 23.80
N VAL A 52 -5.88 -18.42 22.69
CA VAL A 52 -6.97 -17.82 21.93
C VAL A 52 -8.27 -18.62 22.11
N ASP A 53 -9.35 -17.90 22.46
CA ASP A 53 -10.69 -18.51 22.64
C ASP A 53 -11.33 -18.83 21.29
N ALA A 54 -11.47 -20.12 20.97
CA ALA A 54 -12.02 -20.60 19.70
C ALA A 54 -13.43 -20.08 19.40
N PRO A 55 -14.42 -20.12 20.33
CA PRO A 55 -15.75 -19.56 20.09
C PRO A 55 -15.75 -18.08 19.69
N THR A 56 -14.86 -17.29 20.28
CA THR A 56 -14.70 -15.86 19.94
C THR A 56 -14.19 -15.68 18.51
N VAL A 57 -13.19 -16.47 18.09
CA VAL A 57 -12.67 -16.44 16.73
C VAL A 57 -13.71 -16.94 15.72
N ASP A 58 -14.42 -18.01 16.01
CA ASP A 58 -15.44 -18.60 15.13
C ASP A 58 -16.57 -17.58 14.87
N LYS A 59 -17.03 -16.88 15.92
CA LYS A 59 -18.02 -15.80 15.79
C LYS A 59 -17.49 -14.65 14.91
N HIS A 60 -16.24 -14.22 15.14
CA HIS A 60 -15.61 -13.20 14.33
C HIS A 60 -15.50 -13.64 12.86
N CYS A 61 -15.05 -14.85 12.61
CA CYS A 61 -14.85 -15.37 11.26
C CYS A 61 -16.16 -15.58 10.50
N ALA A 62 -17.23 -15.95 11.19
CA ALA A 62 -18.56 -16.00 10.58
C ALA A 62 -19.03 -14.61 10.07
N GLU A 63 -18.71 -13.53 10.81
CA GLU A 63 -18.99 -12.17 10.37
C GLU A 63 -18.03 -11.70 9.26
N MET A 64 -16.75 -12.06 9.32
CA MET A 64 -15.79 -11.75 8.26
C MET A 64 -16.14 -12.44 6.93
N ALA A 65 -16.61 -13.67 6.95
CA ALA A 65 -17.06 -14.37 5.74
C ALA A 65 -18.18 -13.60 5.01
N LYS A 66 -19.17 -13.08 5.74
CA LYS A 66 -20.22 -12.23 5.17
C LYS A 66 -19.66 -10.95 4.55
N ARG A 67 -18.68 -10.34 5.22
CA ARG A 67 -18.02 -9.11 4.74
C ARG A 67 -17.22 -9.36 3.48
N TYR A 68 -16.47 -10.44 3.42
CA TYR A 68 -15.71 -10.86 2.24
C TYR A 68 -16.62 -11.13 1.05
N ALA A 69 -17.72 -11.87 1.26
CA ALA A 69 -18.70 -12.13 0.22
C ALA A 69 -19.29 -10.81 -0.33
N HIS A 70 -19.73 -9.92 0.56
CA HIS A 70 -20.26 -8.61 0.16
C HIS A 70 -19.22 -7.75 -0.56
N PHE A 71 -17.98 -7.71 -0.09
CA PHE A 71 -16.90 -6.94 -0.74
C PHE A 71 -16.55 -7.52 -2.11
N THR A 72 -16.53 -8.85 -2.23
CA THR A 72 -16.32 -9.52 -3.53
C THR A 72 -17.39 -9.15 -4.53
N GLU A 73 -18.66 -9.23 -4.14
CA GLU A 73 -19.79 -8.93 -5.01
C GLU A 73 -19.89 -7.45 -5.36
N SER A 74 -19.81 -6.57 -4.35
CA SER A 74 -20.07 -5.13 -4.53
C SER A 74 -18.89 -4.32 -5.03
N TYR A 75 -17.67 -4.82 -4.89
CA TYR A 75 -16.46 -4.08 -5.25
C TYR A 75 -15.47 -4.88 -6.11
N ILE A 76 -14.97 -6.04 -5.63
CA ILE A 76 -13.89 -6.76 -6.33
C ILE A 76 -14.33 -7.14 -7.74
N THR A 77 -15.46 -7.81 -7.89
CA THR A 77 -15.94 -8.31 -9.19
C THR A 77 -16.19 -7.19 -10.21
N PRO A 78 -16.97 -6.13 -9.92
CA PRO A 78 -17.18 -5.06 -10.88
C PRO A 78 -15.90 -4.24 -11.14
N ALA A 79 -15.06 -4.02 -10.14
CA ALA A 79 -13.83 -3.28 -10.30
C ALA A 79 -12.80 -4.04 -11.16
N GLN A 80 -12.61 -5.34 -10.93
CA GLN A 80 -11.73 -6.16 -11.76
C GLN A 80 -12.20 -6.20 -13.21
N ALA A 81 -13.51 -6.35 -13.46
CA ALA A 81 -14.07 -6.32 -14.82
C ALA A 81 -13.85 -4.96 -15.51
N PHE A 82 -13.93 -3.87 -14.74
CA PHE A 82 -13.66 -2.52 -15.24
C PHE A 82 -12.17 -2.33 -15.55
N PHE A 83 -11.29 -2.65 -14.59
CA PHE A 83 -9.85 -2.47 -14.78
C PHE A 83 -9.26 -3.41 -15.84
N ALA A 84 -9.82 -4.59 -16.04
CA ALA A 84 -9.41 -5.48 -17.12
C ALA A 84 -9.55 -4.84 -18.52
N LYS A 85 -10.53 -3.95 -18.69
CA LYS A 85 -10.74 -3.19 -19.95
C LYS A 85 -9.90 -1.91 -20.01
N LEU A 86 -9.51 -1.37 -18.86
CA LEU A 86 -8.88 -0.05 -18.76
C LEU A 86 -7.36 -0.14 -18.76
N ARG A 87 -6.81 -1.19 -18.15
CA ARG A 87 -5.35 -1.34 -17.97
C ARG A 87 -4.67 -1.55 -19.32
N PRO A 88 -3.59 -0.81 -19.63
CA PRO A 88 -2.73 -1.14 -20.76
C PRO A 88 -2.16 -2.56 -20.64
N ALA A 89 -1.93 -3.21 -21.78
CA ALA A 89 -1.12 -4.42 -21.79
C ALA A 89 0.33 -4.09 -21.40
N ASN A 90 1.03 -5.05 -20.80
CA ASN A 90 2.46 -4.94 -20.45
C ASN A 90 2.80 -3.86 -19.40
N LEU A 91 1.90 -3.61 -18.45
CA LEU A 91 2.24 -2.77 -17.30
C LEU A 91 3.34 -3.42 -16.46
N PRO A 92 4.22 -2.61 -15.83
CA PRO A 92 5.12 -3.12 -14.80
C PRO A 92 4.35 -3.86 -13.71
N THR A 93 4.82 -5.04 -13.32
CA THR A 93 4.25 -5.85 -12.25
C THR A 93 4.70 -5.40 -10.87
N THR A 94 5.60 -4.42 -10.81
CA THR A 94 5.96 -3.70 -9.58
C THR A 94 5.03 -2.51 -9.39
N VAL A 95 4.36 -2.47 -8.26
CA VAL A 95 3.37 -1.43 -7.90
C VAL A 95 3.88 -0.61 -6.74
N VAL A 96 3.81 0.72 -6.86
CA VAL A 96 4.06 1.67 -5.77
C VAL A 96 2.75 2.37 -5.41
N TYR A 97 2.39 2.31 -4.13
CA TYR A 97 1.14 2.87 -3.61
C TYR A 97 1.44 3.88 -2.49
N PRO A 98 1.83 5.13 -2.83
CA PRO A 98 2.00 6.21 -1.86
C PRO A 98 0.68 6.47 -1.13
N PHE A 99 0.76 6.76 0.16
CA PHE A 99 -0.39 7.01 1.03
C PHE A 99 -1.35 5.81 1.15
N GLY A 100 -0.84 4.59 0.86
CA GLY A 100 -1.68 3.39 0.71
C GLY A 100 -2.14 2.74 2.01
N GLY A 101 -1.52 3.06 3.16
CA GLY A 101 -1.83 2.37 4.41
C GLY A 101 -1.70 0.86 4.27
N GLY A 102 -2.57 0.12 4.94
CA GLY A 102 -2.68 -1.35 4.80
C GLY A 102 -3.57 -1.81 3.64
N ASP A 103 -3.91 -0.95 2.67
CA ASP A 103 -4.89 -1.25 1.60
C ASP A 103 -4.32 -2.11 0.46
N LEU A 104 -3.75 -3.26 0.83
CA LEU A 104 -3.32 -4.27 -0.14
C LEU A 104 -4.48 -4.76 -1.03
N SER A 105 -5.68 -4.87 -0.47
CA SER A 105 -6.84 -5.37 -1.20
C SER A 105 -7.20 -4.55 -2.43
N SER A 106 -7.18 -3.22 -2.35
CA SER A 106 -7.43 -2.37 -3.51
C SER A 106 -6.32 -2.48 -4.56
N ALA A 107 -5.07 -2.60 -4.14
CA ALA A 107 -3.96 -2.81 -5.08
C ALA A 107 -4.11 -4.14 -5.84
N LEU A 108 -4.52 -5.23 -5.17
CA LEU A 108 -4.78 -6.54 -5.80
C LEU A 108 -5.98 -6.51 -6.76
N VAL A 109 -6.98 -5.66 -6.50
CA VAL A 109 -8.10 -5.45 -7.45
C VAL A 109 -7.61 -4.80 -8.73
N VAL A 110 -6.81 -3.73 -8.60
CA VAL A 110 -6.32 -2.95 -9.75
C VAL A 110 -5.22 -3.69 -10.52
N PHE A 111 -4.32 -4.36 -9.81
CA PHE A 111 -3.13 -5.02 -10.34
C PHE A 111 -3.07 -6.50 -9.93
N PRO A 112 -3.98 -7.36 -10.40
CA PRO A 112 -4.04 -8.78 -10.00
C PRO A 112 -2.76 -9.56 -10.37
N ASP A 113 -1.99 -9.08 -11.35
CA ASP A 113 -0.76 -9.71 -11.84
C ASP A 113 0.50 -9.12 -11.18
N ALA A 114 0.35 -8.22 -10.20
CA ALA A 114 1.49 -7.63 -9.51
C ALA A 114 2.34 -8.71 -8.82
N THR A 115 3.64 -8.68 -9.08
CA THR A 115 4.63 -9.53 -8.42
C THR A 115 5.20 -8.87 -7.17
N GLU A 116 5.18 -7.53 -7.14
CA GLU A 116 5.58 -6.73 -5.99
C GLU A 116 4.63 -5.55 -5.80
N ILE A 117 4.15 -5.34 -4.56
CA ILE A 117 3.35 -4.18 -4.18
C ILE A 117 4.02 -3.54 -2.97
N THR A 118 4.32 -2.24 -3.07
CA THR A 118 4.87 -1.44 -1.96
C THR A 118 3.89 -0.34 -1.60
N THR A 119 3.29 -0.43 -0.40
CA THR A 119 2.50 0.66 0.19
C THR A 119 3.38 1.50 1.11
N ILE A 120 3.12 2.81 1.17
CA ILE A 120 3.84 3.74 2.03
C ILE A 120 2.81 4.59 2.76
N SER A 121 2.95 4.73 4.07
CA SER A 121 2.04 5.57 4.88
C SER A 121 2.65 5.98 6.22
N LEU A 122 1.87 6.70 7.02
CA LEU A 122 2.23 7.13 8.37
C LEU A 122 1.86 6.11 9.46
N GLU A 123 1.28 4.98 9.09
CA GLU A 123 0.85 3.93 10.01
C GLU A 123 1.82 2.77 9.97
N ALA A 124 2.30 2.36 11.14
CA ALA A 124 3.19 1.19 11.26
C ALA A 124 2.45 -0.13 11.02
N PRO A 125 3.16 -1.17 10.55
CA PRO A 125 2.63 -2.53 10.51
C PRO A 125 2.24 -3.05 11.90
N GLY A 126 3.01 -2.74 12.93
CA GLY A 126 2.88 -3.27 14.28
C GLY A 126 3.65 -4.57 14.50
N ASP A 127 3.72 -5.01 15.75
CA ASP A 127 4.46 -6.20 16.17
C ASP A 127 3.63 -7.48 15.99
N VAL A 128 3.97 -8.32 15.04
CA VAL A 128 3.28 -9.60 14.81
C VAL A 128 3.46 -10.59 15.96
N ARG A 129 4.48 -10.43 16.81
CA ARG A 129 4.74 -11.27 17.99
C ARG A 129 3.73 -11.05 19.12
N ALA A 130 2.91 -9.98 19.01
CA ALA A 130 1.85 -9.70 19.97
C ALA A 130 0.85 -10.87 20.13
N ILE A 131 0.73 -11.75 19.12
CA ILE A 131 -0.15 -12.93 19.19
C ILE A 131 0.17 -13.84 20.37
N ASP A 132 1.45 -13.96 20.74
CA ASP A 132 1.92 -14.84 21.82
C ASP A 132 1.48 -14.34 23.21
N THR A 133 1.11 -13.06 23.32
CA THR A 133 0.79 -12.39 24.61
C THR A 133 -0.64 -11.86 24.68
N ILE A 134 -1.43 -11.98 23.61
CA ILE A 134 -2.84 -11.53 23.60
C ILE A 134 -3.64 -12.22 24.69
N LYS A 135 -4.39 -11.43 25.46
CA LYS A 135 -5.28 -11.92 26.50
C LYS A 135 -6.64 -12.26 25.91
N SER A 136 -7.11 -13.50 26.10
CA SER A 136 -8.43 -13.93 25.60
C SER A 136 -9.57 -13.00 25.98
N ALA A 137 -9.55 -12.43 27.18
CA ALA A 137 -10.57 -11.48 27.64
C ALA A 137 -10.64 -10.21 26.79
N GLN A 138 -9.52 -9.73 26.23
CA GLN A 138 -9.44 -8.54 25.39
C GLN A 138 -9.68 -8.86 23.90
N LEU A 139 -9.34 -10.04 23.48
CA LEU A 139 -9.37 -10.47 22.07
C LEU A 139 -10.73 -10.20 21.41
N GLY A 140 -11.85 -10.52 22.07
CA GLY A 140 -13.18 -10.28 21.51
C GLY A 140 -13.48 -8.81 21.21
N THR A 141 -13.00 -7.91 22.07
CA THR A 141 -13.12 -6.44 21.85
C THR A 141 -12.26 -5.99 20.68
N ASP A 142 -11.04 -6.48 20.61
CA ASP A 142 -10.06 -6.11 19.58
C ASP A 142 -10.47 -6.65 18.20
N LEU A 143 -10.93 -7.90 18.11
CA LEU A 143 -11.51 -8.46 16.89
C LEU A 143 -12.76 -7.68 16.45
N GLY A 144 -13.60 -7.25 17.38
CA GLY A 144 -14.74 -6.39 17.10
C GLY A 144 -14.31 -5.03 16.52
N THR A 145 -13.21 -4.47 17.01
CA THR A 145 -12.67 -3.19 16.54
C THR A 145 -12.06 -3.31 15.15
N ILE A 146 -11.10 -4.21 14.97
CA ILE A 146 -10.47 -4.42 13.67
C ILE A 146 -11.46 -4.85 12.60
N GLY A 147 -12.40 -5.72 12.94
CA GLY A 147 -13.46 -6.14 12.03
C GLY A 147 -14.40 -5.00 11.59
N ARG A 148 -14.65 -3.97 12.44
CA ARG A 148 -15.36 -2.76 12.02
C ARG A 148 -14.54 -1.92 11.05
N ASP A 149 -13.23 -1.81 11.25
CA ASP A 149 -12.38 -1.01 10.42
C ASP A 149 -12.10 -1.68 9.06
N ILE A 150 -11.91 -3.00 9.03
CA ILE A 150 -11.91 -3.77 7.78
C ILE A 150 -13.24 -3.59 7.03
N ARG A 151 -14.40 -3.61 7.73
CA ARG A 151 -15.68 -3.33 7.10
C ARG A 151 -15.77 -1.93 6.53
N ARG A 152 -15.19 -0.92 7.19
CA ARG A 152 -15.14 0.44 6.65
C ARG A 152 -14.32 0.51 5.37
N LEU A 153 -13.14 -0.10 5.36
CA LEU A 153 -12.33 -0.21 4.16
C LEU A 153 -13.13 -0.84 3.02
N TYR A 154 -13.79 -1.95 3.25
CA TYR A 154 -14.53 -2.70 2.22
C TYR A 154 -15.83 -2.00 1.79
N ARG A 155 -16.55 -1.36 2.70
CA ARG A 155 -17.79 -0.64 2.39
C ARG A 155 -17.54 0.68 1.67
N SER A 156 -16.53 1.42 2.10
CA SER A 156 -16.24 2.78 1.61
C SER A 156 -15.09 2.78 0.61
N ALA A 157 -14.46 1.63 0.41
CA ALA A 157 -13.29 1.44 -0.41
C ALA A 157 -12.15 2.42 -0.08
N HIS A 158 -12.06 2.85 1.18
CA HIS A 158 -10.94 3.64 1.71
C HIS A 158 -10.76 3.37 3.21
N SER A 159 -9.53 3.51 3.71
CA SER A 159 -9.22 3.62 5.13
C SER A 159 -8.75 5.04 5.44
N THR A 160 -8.93 5.47 6.67
CA THR A 160 -8.36 6.73 7.16
C THR A 160 -7.28 6.44 8.18
N THR A 161 -6.29 7.30 8.28
CA THR A 161 -5.27 7.26 9.34
C THR A 161 -5.91 7.08 10.73
N LYS A 162 -7.03 7.76 10.99
CA LYS A 162 -7.76 7.63 12.26
C LYS A 162 -8.30 6.21 12.50
N SER A 163 -8.76 5.52 11.46
CA SER A 163 -9.24 4.14 11.57
C SER A 163 -8.08 3.17 11.80
N LEU A 164 -6.97 3.38 11.10
CA LEU A 164 -5.76 2.56 11.24
C LEU A 164 -5.08 2.78 12.61
N GLN A 165 -5.07 4.02 13.11
CA GLN A 165 -4.59 4.33 14.46
C GLN A 165 -5.49 3.73 15.55
N ALA A 166 -6.81 3.66 15.35
CA ALA A 166 -7.69 3.00 16.30
C ALA A 166 -7.40 1.50 16.43
N ALA A 167 -7.00 0.84 15.33
CA ALA A 167 -6.52 -0.53 15.36
C ALA A 167 -5.19 -0.65 16.14
N ALA A 168 -4.28 0.30 16.01
CA ALA A 168 -3.01 0.33 16.72
C ALA A 168 -3.16 0.56 18.24
N TYR A 169 -4.30 1.08 18.73
CA TYR A 169 -4.60 1.16 20.18
C TYR A 169 -5.16 -0.15 20.76
N SER A 170 -5.39 -1.16 19.92
CA SER A 170 -5.71 -2.52 20.36
C SER A 170 -4.41 -3.29 20.66
N GLU A 171 -4.52 -4.50 21.19
CA GLU A 171 -3.37 -5.40 21.33
C GLU A 171 -3.00 -6.05 19.96
N LEU A 172 -3.75 -5.73 18.89
CA LEU A 172 -3.51 -6.24 17.53
C LEU A 172 -2.53 -5.34 16.77
N PRO A 173 -1.64 -5.90 15.94
CA PRO A 173 -0.78 -5.13 15.06
C PRO A 173 -1.61 -4.24 14.11
N GLY A 174 -1.12 -3.02 13.84
CA GLY A 174 -1.86 -2.00 13.11
C GLY A 174 -2.19 -2.33 11.65
N SER A 175 -1.47 -1.72 10.69
CA SER A 175 -1.79 -1.87 9.26
C SER A 175 -1.58 -3.30 8.73
N LEU A 176 -0.78 -4.13 9.42
CA LEU A 176 -0.54 -5.52 9.07
C LEU A 176 -1.84 -6.34 9.02
N MET A 177 -2.79 -6.08 9.93
CA MET A 177 -4.07 -6.82 9.97
C MET A 177 -4.91 -6.59 8.71
N PHE A 178 -4.86 -5.39 8.14
CA PHE A 178 -5.54 -5.09 6.88
C PHE A 178 -4.88 -5.80 5.69
N ALA A 179 -3.54 -5.88 5.69
CA ALA A 179 -2.81 -6.61 4.66
C ALA A 179 -3.15 -8.11 4.70
N LEU A 180 -3.16 -8.73 5.89
CA LEU A 180 -3.54 -10.14 6.05
C LEU A 180 -5.00 -10.39 5.64
N ALA A 181 -5.94 -9.48 6.00
CA ALA A 181 -7.32 -9.57 5.52
C ALA A 181 -7.41 -9.43 4.00
N GLY A 182 -6.59 -8.56 3.40
CA GLY A 182 -6.43 -8.45 1.95
C GLY A 182 -5.98 -9.76 1.31
N LEU A 183 -5.00 -10.44 1.89
CA LEU A 183 -4.58 -11.76 1.41
C LEU A 183 -5.72 -12.78 1.50
N ALA A 184 -6.44 -12.80 2.62
CA ALA A 184 -7.50 -13.79 2.85
C ALA A 184 -8.67 -13.64 1.85
N VAL A 185 -9.10 -12.40 1.56
CA VAL A 185 -10.23 -12.16 0.64
C VAL A 185 -9.90 -12.53 -0.81
N PHE A 186 -8.61 -12.55 -1.18
CA PHE A 186 -8.14 -12.99 -2.50
C PHE A 186 -7.64 -14.44 -2.54
N ASP A 187 -7.87 -15.21 -1.49
CA ASP A 187 -7.43 -16.62 -1.37
C ASP A 187 -5.89 -16.78 -1.53
N PHE A 188 -5.14 -15.78 -1.05
CA PHE A 188 -3.70 -15.87 -0.89
C PHE A 188 -3.31 -16.27 0.53
N GLU A 189 -2.16 -16.90 0.70
CA GLU A 189 -1.59 -17.24 2.01
C GLU A 189 -0.22 -16.55 2.21
N PRO A 190 0.11 -16.12 3.44
CA PRO A 190 1.47 -15.69 3.77
C PRO A 190 2.43 -16.90 3.76
N VAL A 191 3.64 -16.69 3.23
CA VAL A 191 4.72 -17.70 3.13
C VAL A 191 5.96 -17.25 3.89
N SER A 192 6.10 -15.95 4.15
CA SER A 192 7.17 -15.35 4.95
C SER A 192 6.69 -14.00 5.46
N LEU A 193 7.10 -13.61 6.66
CA LEU A 193 6.93 -12.26 7.19
C LEU A 193 8.22 -11.83 7.86
N ARG A 194 8.80 -10.71 7.42
CA ARG A 194 10.05 -10.17 7.94
C ARG A 194 9.94 -8.66 8.14
N TYR A 195 10.58 -8.16 9.19
CA TYR A 195 10.80 -6.72 9.37
C TYR A 195 12.13 -6.31 8.74
N PHE A 196 12.19 -5.07 8.26
CA PHE A 196 13.40 -4.56 7.63
C PHE A 196 13.61 -3.06 7.87
N ASP A 197 14.86 -2.64 7.79
CA ASP A 197 15.25 -1.24 7.60
C ASP A 197 15.62 -1.00 6.14
N ILE A 198 15.65 0.26 5.75
CA ILE A 198 16.19 0.70 4.45
C ILE A 198 17.57 1.31 4.71
N ASN A 199 18.59 0.76 4.08
CA ASN A 199 19.95 1.28 4.14
C ASN A 199 20.08 2.61 3.39
N THR A 200 21.17 3.33 3.62
CA THR A 200 21.46 4.62 2.95
C THR A 200 21.57 4.53 1.42
N ASP A 201 21.77 3.34 0.88
CA ASP A 201 21.78 3.09 -0.57
C ASP A 201 20.42 2.58 -1.12
N GLY A 202 19.36 2.59 -0.30
CA GLY A 202 18.03 2.12 -0.66
C GLY A 202 17.85 0.59 -0.62
N THR A 203 18.88 -0.19 -0.28
CA THR A 203 18.77 -1.65 -0.10
C THR A 203 18.09 -2.00 1.22
N LEU A 204 17.58 -3.23 1.34
CA LEU A 204 16.89 -3.69 2.54
C LEU A 204 17.84 -4.44 3.47
N ALA A 205 17.77 -4.12 4.77
CA ALA A 205 18.41 -4.86 5.85
C ALA A 205 17.33 -5.53 6.70
N TYR A 206 17.22 -6.85 6.64
CA TYR A 206 16.25 -7.58 7.44
C TYR A 206 16.70 -7.67 8.90
N LEU A 207 15.76 -7.46 9.82
CA LEU A 207 16.03 -7.39 11.25
C LEU A 207 15.99 -8.78 11.89
N SER A 208 16.95 -9.05 12.77
CA SER A 208 16.92 -10.24 13.60
C SER A 208 15.96 -10.06 14.79
N ASN A 209 15.61 -11.16 15.45
CA ASN A 209 14.76 -11.11 16.65
C ASN A 209 15.48 -10.35 17.79
N GLU A 210 16.78 -10.58 17.95
CA GLU A 210 17.63 -9.92 18.95
C GLU A 210 17.66 -8.40 18.74
N GLU A 211 17.74 -7.95 17.49
CA GLU A 211 17.74 -6.53 17.17
C GLU A 211 16.38 -5.89 17.49
N LEU A 212 15.28 -6.56 17.15
CA LEU A 212 13.93 -6.10 17.51
C LEU A 212 13.77 -6.05 19.04
N ASP A 213 14.21 -7.07 19.78
CA ASP A 213 14.14 -7.10 21.24
C ASP A 213 14.99 -6.00 21.89
N ARG A 214 16.15 -5.73 21.33
CA ARG A 214 17.00 -4.61 21.77
C ARG A 214 16.30 -3.26 21.61
N ARG A 215 15.64 -3.03 20.46
CA ARG A 215 14.89 -1.80 20.18
C ARG A 215 13.67 -1.67 21.09
N VAL A 216 12.88 -2.72 21.25
CA VAL A 216 11.75 -2.75 22.18
C VAL A 216 12.19 -2.43 23.61
N THR A 217 13.28 -3.05 24.07
CA THR A 217 13.84 -2.81 25.42
C THR A 217 14.29 -1.36 25.57
N ALA A 218 14.91 -0.78 24.56
CA ALA A 218 15.33 0.62 24.58
C ALA A 218 14.13 1.57 24.74
N VAL A 219 13.06 1.38 23.96
CA VAL A 219 11.82 2.17 24.07
C VAL A 219 11.20 2.00 25.47
N GLN A 220 11.07 0.77 25.96
CA GLN A 220 10.50 0.49 27.27
C GLN A 220 11.29 1.15 28.40
N SER A 221 12.63 1.13 28.33
CA SER A 221 13.49 1.75 29.33
C SER A 221 13.36 3.27 29.41
N THR A 222 13.22 3.91 28.23
CA THR A 222 13.03 5.36 28.12
C THR A 222 11.72 5.82 28.78
N HIS A 223 10.67 4.99 28.74
CA HIS A 223 9.35 5.33 29.27
C HIS A 223 9.13 5.00 30.77
N LYS A 224 9.96 4.19 31.37
CA LYS A 224 9.86 3.88 32.80
C LYS A 224 9.97 5.09 33.75
N THR A 225 10.55 6.19 33.26
CA THR A 225 10.85 7.39 34.03
C THR A 225 9.91 8.57 33.80
N LYS A 226 8.95 8.47 32.86
CA LYS A 226 8.08 9.58 32.44
C LYS A 226 6.66 9.50 33.03
N LYS A 227 6.02 10.67 33.26
CA LYS A 227 4.66 10.76 33.81
C LYS A 227 3.58 10.11 32.91
N ARG A 228 2.61 9.43 33.53
CA ARG A 228 1.65 8.49 32.96
C ARG A 228 0.83 9.00 31.74
N PHE A 229 0.64 10.30 31.54
CA PHE A 229 -0.18 10.84 30.44
C PHE A 229 0.61 11.10 29.17
N ASP A 230 1.83 11.61 29.27
CA ASP A 230 2.71 11.83 28.11
C ASP A 230 3.32 10.51 27.60
N VAL A 231 3.44 9.52 28.49
CA VAL A 231 4.02 8.20 28.21
C VAL A 231 3.21 7.44 27.16
N ARG A 232 1.86 7.47 27.20
CA ARG A 232 1.06 6.67 26.27
C ARG A 232 1.27 7.06 24.81
N LYS A 233 1.15 8.34 24.46
CA LYS A 233 1.27 8.78 23.07
C LYS A 233 2.70 8.60 22.53
N HIS A 234 3.71 9.02 23.29
CA HIS A 234 5.11 8.89 22.85
C HIS A 234 5.56 7.42 22.83
N TYR A 235 5.15 6.63 23.81
CA TYR A 235 5.44 5.21 23.84
C TYR A 235 4.94 4.49 22.58
N TRP A 236 3.69 4.71 22.19
CA TRP A 236 3.13 4.10 20.99
C TRP A 236 3.86 4.53 19.72
N LEU A 237 4.15 5.80 19.55
CA LEU A 237 4.88 6.29 18.38
C LEU A 237 6.30 5.73 18.29
N GLU A 238 6.99 5.64 19.42
CA GLU A 238 8.34 5.05 19.47
C GLU A 238 8.31 3.53 19.26
N MET A 239 7.30 2.82 19.79
CA MET A 239 7.11 1.39 19.52
C MET A 239 6.74 1.13 18.05
N GLU A 240 5.90 1.97 17.47
CA GLU A 240 5.60 1.90 16.02
C GLU A 240 6.87 2.06 15.18
N SER A 241 7.84 2.88 15.60
CA SER A 241 9.10 3.05 14.89
C SER A 241 10.01 1.82 14.95
N VAL A 242 9.84 0.94 15.92
CA VAL A 242 10.57 -0.35 15.98
C VAL A 242 10.12 -1.29 14.86
N PHE A 243 8.80 -1.29 14.56
CA PHE A 243 8.18 -2.15 13.58
C PHE A 243 7.71 -1.32 12.37
N SER A 244 8.60 -0.49 11.83
CA SER A 244 8.24 0.51 10.82
C SER A 244 8.01 -0.07 9.44
N ASN A 245 8.70 -1.15 9.08
CA ASN A 245 8.60 -1.72 7.75
C ASN A 245 8.45 -3.24 7.82
N VAL A 246 7.57 -3.78 6.97
CA VAL A 246 7.32 -5.21 6.89
C VAL A 246 7.31 -5.69 5.44
N GLU A 247 7.88 -6.86 5.21
CA GLU A 247 7.74 -7.63 3.97
C GLU A 247 6.92 -8.89 4.25
N ILE A 248 5.90 -9.13 3.44
CA ILE A 248 5.16 -10.40 3.39
C ILE A 248 5.39 -11.00 2.01
N ARG A 249 5.92 -12.22 1.97
CA ARG A 249 5.85 -13.04 0.77
C ARG A 249 4.59 -13.86 0.83
N TYR A 250 3.89 -13.99 -0.30
CA TYR A 250 2.62 -14.66 -0.38
C TYR A 250 2.42 -15.33 -1.73
N ARG A 251 1.47 -16.26 -1.80
CA ARG A 251 1.07 -16.96 -3.03
C ARG A 251 -0.40 -17.36 -2.96
N PRO A 252 -1.01 -17.79 -4.09
CA PRO A 252 -2.34 -18.41 -4.05
C PRO A 252 -2.33 -19.63 -3.14
N ARG A 253 -3.28 -19.71 -2.21
CA ARG A 253 -3.39 -20.80 -1.24
C ARG A 253 -3.61 -22.16 -1.90
N ARG A 254 -4.33 -22.19 -3.02
CA ARG A 254 -4.64 -23.40 -3.77
C ARG A 254 -3.54 -23.87 -4.71
N ASP A 255 -2.50 -23.08 -4.88
CA ASP A 255 -1.36 -23.44 -5.73
C ASP A 255 -0.03 -23.22 -5.00
N PRO A 256 0.43 -24.22 -4.23
CA PRO A 256 1.69 -24.13 -3.50
C PRO A 256 2.93 -24.03 -4.38
N LYS A 257 2.80 -24.24 -5.69
CA LYS A 257 3.90 -24.12 -6.67
C LYS A 257 3.89 -22.78 -7.41
N ALA A 258 2.85 -21.96 -7.20
CA ALA A 258 2.79 -20.64 -7.82
C ALA A 258 4.00 -19.79 -7.41
N PRO A 259 4.50 -18.92 -8.31
CA PRO A 259 5.55 -17.96 -7.97
C PRO A 259 5.17 -17.11 -6.77
N LEU A 260 6.14 -16.88 -5.89
CA LEU A 260 5.97 -15.99 -4.75
C LEU A 260 5.80 -14.55 -5.22
N ARG A 261 4.88 -13.85 -4.57
CA ARG A 261 4.67 -12.41 -4.70
C ARG A 261 5.13 -11.71 -3.42
N THR A 262 5.44 -10.44 -3.52
CA THR A 262 5.96 -9.65 -2.41
C THR A 262 5.03 -8.48 -2.13
N TYR A 263 4.63 -8.33 -0.89
CA TYR A 263 4.04 -7.11 -0.36
C TYR A 263 4.99 -6.47 0.62
N ARG A 264 5.24 -5.16 0.47
CA ARG A 264 5.98 -4.35 1.43
C ARG A 264 5.13 -3.21 1.92
N HIS A 265 5.20 -2.97 3.21
CA HIS A 265 4.69 -1.75 3.81
C HIS A 265 5.83 -0.97 4.44
N ILE A 266 5.91 0.31 4.13
CA ILE A 266 6.94 1.23 4.61
C ILE A 266 6.27 2.36 5.39
N LEU A 267 6.68 2.52 6.65
CA LEU A 267 6.31 3.68 7.47
C LEU A 267 7.19 4.86 7.08
N ALA A 268 6.64 5.83 6.37
CA ALA A 268 7.37 7.04 6.00
C ALA A 268 6.44 8.23 5.80
N ASN A 269 6.91 9.41 6.20
CA ASN A 269 6.32 10.66 5.81
C ASN A 269 6.92 11.09 4.46
N LEU A 270 6.06 11.30 3.48
CA LEU A 270 6.44 11.62 2.09
C LEU A 270 6.51 13.12 1.80
N ASP A 271 6.44 13.99 2.82
CA ASP A 271 6.69 15.41 2.61
C ASP A 271 8.18 15.71 2.33
N ASP A 272 8.44 16.81 1.66
CA ASP A 272 9.77 17.18 1.20
C ASP A 272 10.78 17.41 2.33
N ALA A 273 10.33 17.84 3.50
CA ALA A 273 11.20 18.05 4.66
C ALA A 273 11.75 16.72 5.17
N HIS A 274 10.90 15.70 5.28
CA HIS A 274 11.31 14.36 5.71
C HIS A 274 12.13 13.65 4.62
N MET A 275 11.71 13.75 3.34
CA MET A 275 12.44 13.16 2.22
C MET A 275 13.82 13.79 2.00
N THR A 276 14.00 15.07 2.36
CA THR A 276 15.31 15.74 2.31
C THR A 276 16.19 15.34 3.50
N ALA A 277 15.59 15.15 4.67
CA ALA A 277 16.32 14.71 5.86
C ALA A 277 16.75 13.25 5.77
N ASP A 278 15.97 12.40 5.07
CA ASP A 278 16.23 10.98 4.89
C ASP A 278 15.69 10.51 3.53
N ASP A 279 16.56 10.40 2.55
CA ASP A 279 16.21 10.02 1.16
C ASP A 279 16.20 8.51 0.89
N ARG A 280 16.49 7.66 1.90
CA ARG A 280 16.56 6.21 1.76
C ARG A 280 15.31 5.60 1.13
N VAL A 281 14.12 6.11 1.49
CA VAL A 281 12.85 5.65 0.92
C VAL A 281 12.78 5.96 -0.57
N LEU A 282 13.16 7.19 -0.97
CA LEU A 282 13.20 7.57 -2.39
C LEU A 282 14.22 6.74 -3.17
N ASP A 283 15.38 6.44 -2.59
CA ASP A 283 16.40 5.62 -3.24
C ASP A 283 15.92 4.18 -3.41
N HIS A 284 15.25 3.62 -2.39
CA HIS A 284 14.59 2.32 -2.51
C HIS A 284 13.54 2.32 -3.64
N LEU A 285 12.73 3.37 -3.74
CA LEU A 285 11.73 3.49 -4.80
C LEU A 285 12.38 3.66 -6.19
N ARG A 286 13.44 4.47 -6.30
CA ARG A 286 14.20 4.68 -7.56
C ARG A 286 14.81 3.39 -8.09
N ALA A 287 15.29 2.52 -7.19
CA ALA A 287 15.86 1.23 -7.54
C ALA A 287 14.85 0.27 -8.20
N LYS A 288 13.54 0.50 -8.03
CA LYS A 288 12.48 -0.31 -8.69
C LYS A 288 12.32 -0.01 -10.19
N GLY A 289 12.91 1.06 -10.69
CA GLY A 289 12.80 1.45 -12.11
C GLY A 289 11.40 1.94 -12.50
N LYS A 290 10.84 1.44 -13.61
CA LYS A 290 9.47 1.76 -14.02
C LYS A 290 8.45 0.97 -13.22
N VAL A 291 7.40 1.63 -12.76
CA VAL A 291 6.38 1.10 -11.86
C VAL A 291 4.97 1.41 -12.32
N SER A 292 4.04 0.56 -11.94
CA SER A 292 2.61 0.91 -11.90
C SER A 292 2.31 1.64 -10.60
N VAL A 293 1.38 2.60 -10.61
CA VAL A 293 1.11 3.46 -9.46
C VAL A 293 -0.36 3.46 -9.11
N MET A 294 -0.65 3.50 -7.82
CA MET A 294 -1.98 3.71 -7.29
C MET A 294 -1.92 4.70 -6.14
N THR A 295 -2.91 5.60 -6.06
CA THR A 295 -3.24 6.37 -4.85
C THR A 295 -4.75 6.44 -4.72
N LYS A 296 -5.30 6.19 -3.54
CA LYS A 296 -6.75 6.12 -3.36
C LYS A 296 -7.27 7.06 -2.29
N ALA A 297 -6.41 7.39 -1.36
CA ALA A 297 -6.65 8.38 -0.33
C ALA A 297 -5.45 9.32 -0.28
N ALA A 298 -5.63 10.53 0.17
CA ALA A 298 -4.58 11.54 0.30
C ALA A 298 -3.79 11.88 -0.98
N SER A 299 -4.27 11.47 -2.18
CA SER A 299 -3.62 11.88 -3.44
C SER A 299 -3.62 13.41 -3.62
N PHE A 300 -4.52 14.14 -2.94
CA PHE A 300 -4.51 15.60 -2.91
C PHE A 300 -3.21 16.21 -2.37
N LEU A 301 -2.43 15.45 -1.59
CA LEU A 301 -1.11 15.88 -1.13
C LEU A 301 -0.14 16.11 -2.31
N LEU A 302 -0.31 15.39 -3.41
CA LEU A 302 0.49 15.61 -4.62
C LEU A 302 0.26 16.98 -5.28
N TRP A 303 -0.74 17.74 -4.83
CA TRP A 303 -1.01 19.11 -5.28
C TRP A 303 -0.29 20.18 -4.45
N TYR A 304 0.26 19.80 -3.26
CA TYR A 304 0.96 20.73 -2.39
C TYR A 304 2.45 20.78 -2.74
N ASP A 305 3.04 21.95 -2.54
CA ASP A 305 4.45 22.18 -2.84
C ASP A 305 5.38 21.34 -1.96
N ASP A 306 4.93 21.05 -0.73
CA ASP A 306 5.66 20.23 0.25
C ASP A 306 5.74 18.73 -0.09
N PHE A 307 5.18 18.31 -1.24
CA PHE A 307 5.21 16.91 -1.73
C PHE A 307 5.81 16.83 -3.15
N SER A 308 6.73 17.74 -3.47
CA SER A 308 7.33 17.82 -4.80
C SER A 308 8.20 16.61 -5.10
N GLN A 309 8.99 16.10 -4.15
CA GLN A 309 9.93 15.01 -4.38
C GLN A 309 9.21 13.69 -4.74
N ILE A 310 8.16 13.34 -4.00
CA ILE A 310 7.37 12.15 -4.35
C ILE A 310 6.60 12.34 -5.66
N ARG A 311 6.07 13.53 -5.94
CA ARG A 311 5.42 13.85 -7.22
C ARG A 311 6.39 13.70 -8.39
N ASP A 312 7.62 14.21 -8.28
CA ASP A 312 8.65 14.14 -9.31
C ASP A 312 9.12 12.70 -9.52
N TYR A 313 9.26 11.91 -8.43
CA TYR A 313 9.51 10.48 -8.53
C TYR A 313 8.41 9.79 -9.35
N LEU A 314 7.14 10.03 -9.05
CA LEU A 314 6.03 9.44 -9.78
C LEU A 314 6.07 9.82 -11.26
N LEU A 315 6.21 11.10 -11.59
CA LEU A 315 6.29 11.59 -12.98
C LEU A 315 7.43 10.94 -13.77
N LYS A 316 8.56 10.68 -13.12
CA LYS A 316 9.73 10.07 -13.75
C LYS A 316 9.60 8.56 -13.94
N HIS A 317 8.99 7.87 -12.99
CA HIS A 317 9.03 6.40 -12.90
C HIS A 317 7.71 5.71 -13.24
N MET A 318 6.55 6.37 -13.13
CA MET A 318 5.27 5.71 -13.42
C MET A 318 5.14 5.38 -14.91
N ALA A 319 4.61 4.19 -15.18
CA ALA A 319 4.13 3.79 -16.50
C ALA A 319 2.64 4.08 -16.67
N TRP A 320 1.89 3.99 -15.58
CA TRP A 320 0.45 4.20 -15.53
C TRP A 320 0.03 4.40 -14.07
N MET A 321 -0.96 5.25 -13.83
CA MET A 321 -1.42 5.56 -12.48
C MET A 321 -2.94 5.61 -12.41
N ILE A 322 -3.47 5.01 -11.35
CA ILE A 322 -4.84 5.17 -10.88
C ILE A 322 -4.83 6.00 -9.60
N SER A 323 -5.73 6.97 -9.53
CA SER A 323 -5.94 7.75 -8.31
C SER A 323 -7.41 8.03 -8.04
N ASP A 324 -7.70 8.53 -6.84
CA ASP A 324 -8.97 9.19 -6.54
C ASP A 324 -9.13 10.48 -7.37
N ALA A 325 -10.06 11.35 -6.99
CA ALA A 325 -10.35 12.57 -7.75
C ALA A 325 -9.16 13.48 -8.01
N SER A 326 -8.16 13.49 -7.11
CA SER A 326 -7.08 14.49 -7.16
C SER A 326 -5.94 14.09 -8.10
N GLY A 327 -5.28 12.97 -7.84
CA GLY A 327 -4.14 12.51 -8.62
C GLY A 327 -2.98 13.51 -8.68
N ILE A 328 -2.23 13.49 -9.78
CA ILE A 328 -1.16 14.46 -10.05
C ILE A 328 -1.78 15.70 -10.71
N PRO A 329 -1.37 16.93 -10.34
CA PRO A 329 -1.88 18.15 -10.98
C PRO A 329 -1.65 18.16 -12.49
N PRO A 330 -2.64 18.58 -13.31
CA PRO A 330 -2.50 18.64 -14.77
C PRO A 330 -1.32 19.51 -15.25
N SER A 331 -0.96 20.56 -14.47
CA SER A 331 0.19 21.42 -14.74
C SER A 331 1.54 20.72 -14.66
N TYR A 332 1.62 19.60 -13.96
CA TYR A 332 2.81 18.74 -13.90
C TYR A 332 2.69 17.52 -14.82
N ALA A 333 1.53 16.87 -14.82
CA ALA A 333 1.30 15.68 -15.65
C ALA A 333 1.43 15.98 -17.15
N GLY A 334 0.83 17.09 -17.61
CA GLY A 334 0.84 17.49 -19.02
C GLY A 334 2.25 17.70 -19.57
N PRO A 335 3.09 18.59 -19.01
CA PRO A 335 4.48 18.80 -19.44
C PRO A 335 5.35 17.54 -19.35
N ALA A 336 5.08 16.65 -18.38
CA ALA A 336 5.78 15.37 -18.26
C ALA A 336 5.35 14.30 -19.28
N GLY A 337 4.45 14.65 -20.22
CA GLY A 337 4.04 13.75 -21.30
C GLY A 337 2.85 12.84 -20.97
N PHE A 338 2.11 13.13 -19.90
CA PHE A 338 0.94 12.37 -19.50
C PHE A 338 -0.38 13.04 -19.93
N GLU A 339 -1.38 12.22 -20.16
CA GLU A 339 -2.77 12.61 -20.28
C GLU A 339 -3.57 12.07 -19.11
N GLN A 340 -4.70 12.71 -18.81
CA GLN A 340 -5.54 12.36 -17.67
C GLN A 340 -6.98 12.17 -18.09
N THR A 341 -7.60 11.08 -17.62
CA THR A 341 -8.98 10.69 -17.94
C THR A 341 -9.77 10.47 -16.66
N THR A 342 -10.92 11.13 -16.54
CA THR A 342 -11.82 11.03 -15.38
C THR A 342 -12.92 9.99 -15.61
N TYR A 343 -13.27 9.26 -14.56
CA TYR A 343 -14.38 8.31 -14.51
C TYR A 343 -15.22 8.59 -13.27
N GLY A 344 -16.54 8.43 -13.40
CA GLY A 344 -17.48 8.79 -12.35
C GLY A 344 -17.70 10.30 -12.25
N VAL A 345 -18.12 10.75 -11.08
CA VAL A 345 -18.51 12.15 -10.84
C VAL A 345 -17.79 12.65 -9.59
N PHE A 346 -17.25 13.85 -9.67
CA PHE A 346 -16.73 14.59 -8.52
C PHE A 346 -17.20 16.03 -8.57
N THR A 347 -17.95 16.46 -7.55
CA THR A 347 -18.52 17.81 -7.45
C THR A 347 -17.97 18.64 -6.28
N GLY A 348 -17.12 18.06 -5.48
CA GLY A 348 -16.51 18.70 -4.31
C GLY A 348 -16.83 17.98 -2.99
N PRO A 349 -16.33 18.44 -1.85
CA PRO A 349 -15.63 19.71 -1.65
C PRO A 349 -14.24 19.70 -2.30
N TYR A 350 -13.89 20.82 -2.90
CA TYR A 350 -12.56 21.00 -3.49
C TYR A 350 -11.60 21.50 -2.40
N PHE A 351 -10.86 20.58 -1.76
CA PHE A 351 -9.97 20.91 -0.63
C PHE A 351 -8.66 21.58 -1.03
N ILE A 352 -8.37 21.57 -2.31
CA ILE A 352 -7.08 22.03 -2.82
C ILE A 352 -6.98 23.53 -2.64
N GLN A 353 -5.96 23.99 -1.92
CA GLN A 353 -5.70 25.39 -1.71
C GLN A 353 -5.45 26.11 -3.04
N ASP A 354 -5.93 27.35 -3.17
CA ASP A 354 -5.88 28.09 -4.44
C ASP A 354 -4.54 28.82 -4.64
N ARG A 355 -3.44 28.22 -4.21
CA ARG A 355 -2.12 28.70 -4.58
C ARG A 355 -1.84 28.30 -6.04
N ASN A 356 -1.41 29.26 -6.86
CA ASN A 356 -1.07 29.01 -8.28
C ASN A 356 -2.21 28.44 -9.15
N ASN A 357 -3.47 28.82 -8.90
CA ASN A 357 -4.63 28.34 -9.65
C ASN A 357 -4.83 26.80 -9.64
N THR A 358 -4.36 26.13 -8.60
CA THR A 358 -4.48 24.67 -8.48
C THR A 358 -5.93 24.25 -8.37
N ARG A 359 -6.76 24.97 -7.61
CA ARG A 359 -8.20 24.72 -7.52
C ARG A 359 -8.90 24.86 -8.87
N GLY A 360 -8.57 25.89 -9.63
CA GLY A 360 -9.11 26.10 -10.98
C GLY A 360 -8.77 24.95 -11.93
N GLN A 361 -7.54 24.46 -11.91
CA GLN A 361 -7.12 23.31 -12.70
C GLN A 361 -7.89 22.04 -12.31
N PHE A 362 -8.07 21.79 -11.01
CA PHE A 362 -8.82 20.64 -10.49
C PHE A 362 -10.29 20.69 -10.94
N ILE A 363 -10.94 21.84 -10.79
CA ILE A 363 -12.32 22.05 -11.25
C ILE A 363 -12.41 21.86 -12.76
N LYS A 364 -11.47 22.42 -13.52
CA LYS A 364 -11.42 22.26 -14.99
C LYS A 364 -11.31 20.78 -15.36
N LEU A 365 -10.39 20.03 -14.76
CA LEU A 365 -10.17 18.60 -15.01
C LEU A 365 -11.49 17.81 -14.92
N TRP A 366 -12.31 18.07 -13.92
CA TRP A 366 -13.56 17.33 -13.70
C TRP A 366 -14.76 17.87 -14.49
N LYS A 367 -14.80 19.16 -14.83
CA LYS A 367 -15.94 19.77 -15.52
C LYS A 367 -15.86 19.73 -17.04
N THR A 368 -14.67 19.59 -17.62
CA THR A 368 -14.49 19.66 -19.07
C THR A 368 -14.46 18.29 -19.76
N GLN A 369 -14.31 17.21 -19.00
CA GLN A 369 -14.31 15.88 -19.59
C GLN A 369 -15.72 15.30 -19.69
N PRO A 370 -15.98 14.45 -20.72
CA PRO A 370 -17.26 13.75 -20.82
C PRO A 370 -17.44 12.83 -19.61
N LEU A 371 -18.69 12.68 -19.17
CA LEU A 371 -19.05 11.74 -18.13
C LEU A 371 -18.75 10.32 -18.62
N ARG A 372 -17.95 9.57 -17.84
CA ARG A 372 -17.67 8.14 -18.03
C ARG A 372 -18.17 7.38 -16.82
N GLU A 373 -18.84 6.28 -17.05
CA GLU A 373 -19.38 5.45 -15.97
C GLU A 373 -18.27 4.84 -15.10
N LEU A 374 -18.52 4.75 -13.79
CA LEU A 374 -17.70 4.05 -12.83
C LEU A 374 -18.64 3.15 -12.01
N PRO A 375 -18.71 1.84 -12.31
CA PRO A 375 -19.75 0.95 -11.78
C PRO A 375 -19.47 0.43 -10.36
N PHE A 376 -18.45 0.91 -9.70
CA PHE A 376 -18.10 0.57 -8.32
C PHE A 376 -17.61 1.80 -7.56
N ARG A 377 -17.54 1.68 -6.26
CA ARG A 377 -17.09 2.78 -5.42
C ARG A 377 -15.57 2.87 -5.38
N PHE A 378 -15.01 4.02 -5.75
CA PHE A 378 -13.60 4.33 -5.66
C PHE A 378 -13.38 5.74 -5.10
N GLY A 379 -12.24 5.95 -4.43
CA GLY A 379 -11.89 7.23 -3.83
C GLY A 379 -12.66 7.55 -2.54
N TYR A 380 -12.42 8.74 -2.00
CA TYR A 380 -13.16 9.22 -0.83
C TYR A 380 -14.64 9.39 -1.15
N PRO A 381 -15.53 9.01 -0.22
CA PRO A 381 -16.91 9.45 -0.34
C PRO A 381 -16.92 10.96 -0.15
N ASP A 382 -17.25 11.70 -1.21
CA ASP A 382 -17.66 13.09 -1.04
C ASP A 382 -19.00 13.19 -0.29
N GLU A 383 -19.42 14.38 0.07
CA GLU A 383 -20.68 14.61 0.79
C GLU A 383 -21.90 14.06 0.02
N ASN A 384 -21.80 13.98 -1.31
CA ASN A 384 -22.81 13.45 -2.21
C ASN A 384 -22.65 11.94 -2.47
N LYS A 385 -21.68 11.28 -1.82
CA LYS A 385 -21.37 9.84 -1.98
C LYS A 385 -21.04 9.44 -3.43
N GLN A 386 -20.44 10.33 -4.19
CA GLN A 386 -20.08 10.08 -5.57
C GLN A 386 -18.87 9.18 -5.70
N ASN A 387 -18.79 8.44 -6.82
CA ASN A 387 -17.63 7.64 -7.19
C ASN A 387 -16.76 8.48 -8.12
N HIS A 388 -15.46 8.45 -7.91
CA HIS A 388 -14.53 9.20 -8.73
C HIS A 388 -13.18 8.48 -8.85
N LEU A 389 -12.67 8.42 -10.06
CA LEU A 389 -11.39 7.79 -10.40
C LEU A 389 -10.73 8.60 -11.50
N LEU A 390 -9.44 8.83 -11.34
CA LEU A 390 -8.58 9.50 -12.31
C LEU A 390 -7.50 8.55 -12.80
N VAL A 391 -7.42 8.40 -14.11
CA VAL A 391 -6.32 7.68 -14.80
C VAL A 391 -5.32 8.70 -15.28
N THR A 392 -4.05 8.49 -14.99
CA THR A 392 -2.92 9.24 -15.56
C THR A 392 -2.04 8.25 -16.33
N GLN A 393 -1.87 8.50 -17.64
CA GLN A 393 -1.14 7.59 -18.54
C GLN A 393 -0.28 8.38 -19.53
N PRO A 394 0.79 7.79 -20.08
CA PRO A 394 1.54 8.40 -21.15
C PRO A 394 0.62 8.77 -22.31
N ARG A 395 0.84 9.93 -22.93
CA ARG A 395 0.11 10.29 -24.15
C ARG A 395 0.40 9.29 -25.25
N SER A 396 -0.64 8.81 -25.90
CA SER A 396 -0.47 8.08 -27.14
C SER A 396 0.24 8.98 -28.15
N THR A 397 1.44 8.58 -28.58
CA THR A 397 2.10 9.27 -29.69
C THR A 397 1.17 9.16 -30.89
N PRO A 398 0.74 10.27 -31.53
CA PRO A 398 -0.01 10.16 -32.78
C PRO A 398 0.81 9.29 -33.74
N PRO A 399 0.18 8.39 -34.50
CA PRO A 399 0.91 7.67 -35.54
C PRO A 399 1.63 8.70 -36.39
N ALA A 400 2.93 8.48 -36.63
CA ALA A 400 3.70 9.35 -37.51
C ALA A 400 2.88 9.52 -38.83
N LYS A 401 2.58 10.77 -39.20
CA LYS A 401 1.92 11.01 -40.48
C LYS A 401 2.79 10.38 -41.55
N PRO A 402 2.20 9.61 -42.47
CA PRO A 402 2.91 8.97 -43.56
C PRO A 402 3.64 10.00 -44.45
#